data_a886c921cd6f24e28854b91014e2bf0e
#
_entry.id   a886c921cd6f24e28854b91014e2bf0e
#
_cell.length_a   1.000
_cell.length_b   1.000
_cell.length_c   1.000
_cell.angle_alpha   90.00
_cell.angle_beta   90.00
_cell.angle_gamma   90.00
#
_symmetry.space_group_name_H-M   'P 1'
#
loop_
_entity.id
_entity.type
_entity.pdbx_description
1 polymer ?
#
loop_
_entity_poly.entity_id
_entity_poly.type
_entity_poly.pdbx_seq_one_letter_code
_entity_poly.pdbx_strand_id
1 'polypeptide(L)'
;FAAPPLLNKFLLKGEIPAVLNFWHYGARLKAAGMKEVVSVIDLLPGLGVKRRPPLIGWVFSEVWAKREPKKIQSFLRSLRAAKTILEKSDAEWERIKPVTKAKNESTFIALRNAYRLGIPHSFGDEDVAAAKTLFKVLAKYGGKDLVGNSTTLTPGTFWSGFRY
;
A
#
# COMPACT_ATOMS: atom_id res chain seq x y z
N PHE A 1 12.89 -13.44 11.02
CA PHE A 1 12.92 -12.66 9.78
C PHE A 1 13.02 -13.62 8.61
N ALA A 2 12.09 -13.58 7.66
CA ALA A 2 12.12 -14.40 6.45
C ALA A 2 11.40 -13.70 5.29
N ALA A 3 11.59 -14.20 4.07
CA ALA A 3 10.87 -13.71 2.90
C ALA A 3 9.34 -13.89 3.08
N PRO A 4 8.51 -12.94 2.65
CA PRO A 4 7.06 -12.96 2.84
C PRO A 4 6.34 -14.25 2.46
N PRO A 5 6.64 -14.92 1.32
CA PRO A 5 6.01 -16.20 1.00
C PRO A 5 6.43 -17.33 1.96
N LEU A 6 7.66 -17.29 2.48
CA LEU A 6 8.15 -18.26 3.43
C LEU A 6 7.47 -18.11 4.79
N LEU A 7 7.24 -16.88 5.25
CA LEU A 7 6.46 -16.61 6.46
C LEU A 7 5.05 -17.19 6.38
N ASN A 8 4.36 -17.04 5.24
CA ASN A 8 3.05 -17.68 5.05
C ASN A 8 3.15 -19.20 5.13
N LYS A 9 4.19 -19.81 4.56
CA LYS A 9 4.39 -21.26 4.62
C LYS A 9 4.60 -21.74 6.05
N PHE A 10 5.42 -21.04 6.85
CA PHE A 10 5.65 -21.39 8.26
C PHE A 10 4.37 -21.30 9.09
N LEU A 11 3.57 -20.20 8.92
CA LEU A 11 2.31 -20.07 9.62
C LEU A 11 1.32 -21.19 9.25
N LEU A 12 1.16 -21.49 7.96
CA LEU A 12 0.25 -22.55 7.48
C LEU A 12 0.65 -23.95 7.93
N LYS A 13 1.93 -24.18 8.23
CA LYS A 13 2.43 -25.43 8.79
C LYS A 13 2.36 -25.48 10.32
N GLY A 14 1.99 -24.37 10.99
CA GLY A 14 2.01 -24.29 12.44
C GLY A 14 3.42 -24.16 13.05
N GLU A 15 4.43 -23.86 12.22
CA GLU A 15 5.82 -23.68 12.66
C GLU A 15 6.02 -22.33 13.41
N ILE A 16 5.11 -21.36 13.18
CA ILE A 16 5.05 -20.08 13.90
C ILE A 16 3.61 -19.75 14.29
N PRO A 17 3.35 -19.12 15.43
CA PRO A 17 2.00 -18.84 15.90
C PRO A 17 1.36 -17.62 15.23
N ALA A 18 2.14 -16.67 14.72
CA ALA A 18 1.67 -15.45 14.10
C ALA A 18 2.69 -14.89 13.09
N VAL A 19 2.25 -14.04 12.18
CA VAL A 19 3.09 -13.38 11.19
C VAL A 19 2.63 -11.95 10.93
N LEU A 20 3.58 -11.02 10.76
CA LEU A 20 3.36 -9.72 10.16
C LEU A 20 3.77 -9.79 8.70
N ASN A 21 2.85 -9.48 7.78
CA ASN A 21 3.11 -9.61 6.35
C ASN A 21 2.39 -8.52 5.54
N PHE A 22 2.73 -8.38 4.25
CA PHE A 22 2.06 -7.45 3.35
C PHE A 22 0.61 -7.86 3.06
N TRP A 23 -0.23 -6.89 2.72
CA TRP A 23 -1.67 -7.06 2.49
C TRP A 23 -2.03 -8.25 1.58
N HIS A 24 -1.30 -8.46 0.49
CA HIS A 24 -1.57 -9.54 -0.47
C HIS A 24 -1.16 -10.93 0.03
N TYR A 25 -0.22 -11.01 0.97
CA TYR A 25 0.09 -12.25 1.70
C TYR A 25 -0.94 -12.48 2.81
N GLY A 26 -1.37 -11.42 3.52
CA GLY A 26 -2.47 -11.47 4.48
C GLY A 26 -3.79 -11.92 3.84
N ALA A 27 -4.13 -11.42 2.66
CA ALA A 27 -5.30 -11.86 1.91
C ALA A 27 -5.27 -13.36 1.59
N ARG A 28 -4.10 -13.92 1.21
CA ARG A 28 -3.92 -15.35 0.97
C ARG A 28 -4.07 -16.17 2.25
N LEU A 29 -3.59 -15.68 3.37
CA LEU A 29 -3.76 -16.33 4.67
C LEU A 29 -5.24 -16.32 5.12
N LYS A 30 -5.94 -15.21 4.93
CA LYS A 30 -7.39 -15.14 5.18
C LYS A 30 -8.17 -16.16 4.32
N ALA A 31 -7.83 -16.28 3.04
CA ALA A 31 -8.41 -17.28 2.13
C ALA A 31 -8.12 -18.73 2.57
N ALA A 32 -7.03 -18.95 3.31
CA ALA A 32 -6.65 -20.24 3.90
C ALA A 32 -7.21 -20.45 5.32
N GLY A 33 -8.13 -19.59 5.79
CA GLY A 33 -8.78 -19.73 7.10
C GLY A 33 -8.05 -19.09 8.28
N MET A 34 -6.93 -18.38 8.05
CA MET A 34 -6.22 -17.66 9.11
C MET A 34 -6.99 -16.38 9.50
N LYS A 35 -6.94 -16.03 10.78
CA LYS A 35 -7.59 -14.81 11.31
C LYS A 35 -6.58 -13.66 11.35
N GLU A 36 -7.01 -12.49 10.94
CA GLU A 36 -6.27 -11.24 11.19
C GLU A 36 -6.50 -10.82 12.64
N VAL A 37 -5.41 -10.65 13.37
CA VAL A 37 -5.46 -10.21 14.78
C VAL A 37 -5.57 -8.68 14.85
N VAL A 38 -4.79 -7.99 14.01
CA VAL A 38 -4.75 -6.52 13.97
C VAL A 38 -4.23 -6.05 12.60
N SER A 39 -4.82 -4.99 12.07
CA SER A 39 -4.26 -4.28 10.92
C SER A 39 -3.32 -3.17 11.38
N VAL A 40 -2.20 -2.97 10.68
CA VAL A 40 -1.32 -1.82 10.93
C VAL A 40 -2.08 -0.50 10.82
N ILE A 41 -3.09 -0.43 9.95
CA ILE A 41 -3.93 0.76 9.79
C ILE A 41 -4.69 1.10 11.07
N ASP A 42 -5.16 0.10 11.81
CA ASP A 42 -5.93 0.29 13.04
C ASP A 42 -5.06 0.80 14.19
N LEU A 43 -3.74 0.66 14.09
CA LEU A 43 -2.78 1.16 15.06
C LEU A 43 -2.41 2.64 14.84
N LEU A 44 -2.61 3.16 13.63
CA LEU A 44 -2.18 4.51 13.26
C LEU A 44 -2.76 5.63 14.12
N PRO A 45 -4.06 5.63 14.50
CA PRO A 45 -4.61 6.67 15.39
C PRO A 45 -3.90 6.74 16.74
N GLY A 46 -3.57 5.59 17.34
CA GLY A 46 -2.81 5.52 18.59
C GLY A 46 -1.38 6.08 18.50
N LEU A 47 -0.84 6.18 17.29
CA LEU A 47 0.44 6.81 16.98
C LEU A 47 0.32 8.29 16.55
N GLY A 48 -0.88 8.88 16.68
CA GLY A 48 -1.15 10.25 16.27
C GLY A 48 -1.30 10.48 14.76
N VAL A 49 -1.37 9.39 13.99
CA VAL A 49 -1.58 9.45 12.53
C VAL A 49 -3.07 9.37 12.25
N LYS A 50 -3.71 10.51 12.03
CA LYS A 50 -5.18 10.64 11.95
C LYS A 50 -5.79 10.14 10.64
N ARG A 51 -4.99 9.91 9.61
CA ARG A 51 -5.43 9.48 8.27
C ARG A 51 -4.44 8.45 7.74
N ARG A 52 -4.93 7.51 6.92
CA ARG A 52 -4.07 6.52 6.25
C ARG A 52 -3.07 7.24 5.34
N PRO A 53 -1.76 7.19 5.64
CA PRO A 53 -0.77 7.86 4.81
C PRO A 53 -0.47 7.05 3.54
N PRO A 54 -0.05 7.70 2.45
CA PRO A 54 0.46 7.02 1.27
C PRO A 54 1.83 6.40 1.59
N LEU A 55 1.89 5.07 1.61
CA LEU A 55 3.13 4.32 1.90
C LEU A 55 3.89 3.92 0.63
N ILE A 56 3.20 3.86 -0.50
CA ILE A 56 3.75 3.48 -1.79
C ILE A 56 3.27 4.48 -2.83
N GLY A 57 4.16 4.89 -3.71
CA GLY A 57 3.86 5.84 -4.78
C GLY A 57 4.70 5.61 -6.02
N TRP A 58 4.31 6.28 -7.08
CA TRP A 58 5.11 6.36 -8.29
C TRP A 58 6.21 7.40 -8.11
N VAL A 59 7.42 7.06 -8.48
CA VAL A 59 8.58 7.95 -8.44
C VAL A 59 8.97 8.36 -9.85
N PHE A 60 9.33 9.63 -10.00
CA PHE A 60 9.77 10.21 -11.27
C PHE A 60 10.67 11.41 -11.03
N SER A 61 11.43 11.79 -12.04
CA SER A 61 12.30 12.98 -11.98
C SER A 61 11.44 14.25 -11.96
N GLU A 62 11.66 15.11 -10.97
CA GLU A 62 10.99 16.42 -10.91
C GLU A 62 11.33 17.29 -12.14
N VAL A 63 12.58 17.26 -12.59
CA VAL A 63 13.02 17.96 -13.79
C VAL A 63 12.23 17.49 -15.02
N TRP A 64 12.07 16.16 -15.17
CA TRP A 64 11.25 15.60 -16.23
C TRP A 64 9.79 16.01 -16.12
N ALA A 65 9.21 15.96 -14.93
CA ALA A 65 7.79 16.33 -14.71
C ALA A 65 7.53 17.81 -15.02
N LYS A 66 8.47 18.70 -14.68
CA LYS A 66 8.40 20.13 -15.03
C LYS A 66 8.49 20.37 -16.54
N ARG A 67 9.32 19.59 -17.23
CA ARG A 67 9.50 19.70 -18.69
C ARG A 67 8.33 19.09 -19.47
N GLU A 68 7.70 18.02 -18.93
CA GLU A 68 6.66 17.25 -19.61
C GLU A 68 5.33 17.18 -18.78
N PRO A 69 4.77 18.33 -18.36
CA PRO A 69 3.65 18.36 -17.43
C PRO A 69 2.39 17.68 -17.97
N LYS A 70 2.17 17.72 -19.29
CA LYS A 70 1.03 17.05 -19.93
C LYS A 70 1.16 15.53 -19.87
N LYS A 71 2.37 15.00 -20.02
CA LYS A 71 2.62 13.54 -20.00
C LYS A 71 2.42 12.98 -18.60
N ILE A 72 3.00 13.63 -17.57
CA ILE A 72 2.84 13.15 -16.18
C ILE A 72 1.38 13.23 -15.73
N GLN A 73 0.67 14.33 -16.06
CA GLN A 73 -0.74 14.46 -15.71
C GLN A 73 -1.60 13.42 -16.43
N SER A 74 -1.32 13.13 -17.71
CA SER A 74 -2.03 12.10 -18.47
C SER A 74 -1.81 10.72 -17.85
N PHE A 75 -0.57 10.38 -17.49
CA PHE A 75 -0.24 9.15 -16.79
C PHE A 75 -1.01 9.00 -15.47
N LEU A 76 -1.01 10.03 -14.63
CA LEU A 76 -1.69 10.00 -13.33
C LEU A 76 -3.22 9.89 -13.48
N ARG A 77 -3.82 10.55 -14.49
CA ARG A 77 -5.25 10.36 -14.81
C ARG A 77 -5.56 8.93 -15.25
N SER A 78 -4.70 8.35 -16.10
CA SER A 78 -4.86 6.95 -16.55
C SER A 78 -4.77 5.96 -15.38
N LEU A 79 -3.85 6.18 -14.44
CA LEU A 79 -3.74 5.37 -13.22
C LEU A 79 -5.01 5.46 -12.36
N ARG A 80 -5.56 6.67 -12.21
CA ARG A 80 -6.81 6.86 -11.48
C ARG A 80 -7.98 6.15 -12.17
N ALA A 81 -8.10 6.29 -13.49
CA ALA A 81 -9.12 5.61 -14.27
C ALA A 81 -9.02 4.08 -14.15
N ALA A 82 -7.80 3.52 -14.23
CA ALA A 82 -7.57 2.09 -14.04
C ALA A 82 -7.96 1.61 -12.64
N LYS A 83 -7.66 2.38 -11.59
CA LYS A 83 -8.09 2.07 -10.21
C LYS A 83 -9.61 2.08 -10.08
N THR A 84 -10.29 3.07 -10.68
CA THR A 84 -11.76 3.14 -10.69
C THR A 84 -12.39 1.94 -11.41
N ILE A 85 -11.80 1.47 -12.51
CA ILE A 85 -12.24 0.26 -13.20
C ILE A 85 -12.10 -0.96 -12.28
N LEU A 86 -10.93 -1.16 -11.68
CA LEU A 86 -10.68 -2.28 -10.77
C LEU A 86 -11.54 -2.23 -9.49
N GLU A 87 -11.92 -1.04 -9.05
CA GLU A 87 -12.82 -0.88 -7.93
C GLU A 87 -14.24 -1.39 -8.24
N LYS A 88 -14.74 -1.11 -9.45
CA LYS A 88 -16.15 -1.29 -9.81
C LYS A 88 -16.44 -2.51 -10.67
N SER A 89 -15.47 -3.01 -11.43
CA SER A 89 -15.69 -4.06 -12.43
C SER A 89 -15.14 -5.42 -11.98
N ASP A 90 -16.03 -6.38 -11.73
CA ASP A 90 -15.64 -7.78 -11.52
C ASP A 90 -15.17 -8.43 -12.83
N ALA A 91 -15.74 -8.05 -13.96
CA ALA A 91 -15.32 -8.55 -15.28
C ALA A 91 -13.85 -8.23 -15.56
N GLU A 92 -13.38 -7.03 -15.20
CA GLU A 92 -11.97 -6.67 -15.36
C GLU A 92 -11.07 -7.48 -14.39
N TRP A 93 -11.54 -7.80 -13.20
CA TRP A 93 -10.82 -8.70 -12.31
C TRP A 93 -10.71 -10.11 -12.90
N GLU A 94 -11.77 -10.66 -13.49
CA GLU A 94 -11.70 -11.96 -14.18
C GLU A 94 -10.69 -11.92 -15.34
N ARG A 95 -10.67 -10.83 -16.12
CA ARG A 95 -9.71 -10.65 -17.22
C ARG A 95 -8.25 -10.68 -16.73
N ILE A 96 -7.95 -10.07 -15.57
CA ILE A 96 -6.59 -10.01 -15.02
C ILE A 96 -6.29 -11.11 -13.99
N LYS A 97 -7.23 -12.05 -13.77
CA LYS A 97 -7.08 -13.15 -12.81
C LYS A 97 -5.74 -13.90 -12.93
N PRO A 98 -5.24 -14.23 -14.13
CA PRO A 98 -3.93 -14.89 -14.27
C PRO A 98 -2.77 -14.09 -13.67
N VAL A 99 -2.82 -12.76 -13.73
CA VAL A 99 -1.79 -11.86 -13.19
C VAL A 99 -1.74 -11.92 -11.67
N THR A 100 -2.87 -12.20 -11.01
CA THR A 100 -2.95 -12.29 -9.54
C THR A 100 -2.22 -13.50 -8.97
N LYS A 101 -1.95 -14.52 -9.80
CA LYS A 101 -1.36 -15.82 -9.39
C LYS A 101 -2.15 -16.45 -8.24
N ALA A 102 -3.46 -16.26 -8.20
CA ALA A 102 -4.35 -16.93 -7.25
C ALA A 102 -4.47 -18.40 -7.61
N LYS A 103 -4.28 -19.29 -6.62
CA LYS A 103 -4.32 -20.75 -6.82
C LYS A 103 -5.74 -21.31 -6.91
N ASN A 104 -6.72 -20.58 -6.36
CA ASN A 104 -8.13 -20.95 -6.32
C ASN A 104 -9.01 -19.70 -6.21
N GLU A 105 -10.31 -19.90 -6.34
CA GLU A 105 -11.31 -18.83 -6.35
C GLU A 105 -11.33 -18.03 -5.04
N SER A 106 -11.27 -18.70 -3.89
CA SER A 106 -11.26 -18.02 -2.59
C SER A 106 -10.07 -17.08 -2.42
N THR A 107 -8.89 -17.48 -2.88
CA THR A 107 -7.69 -16.64 -2.90
C THR A 107 -7.84 -15.45 -3.86
N PHE A 108 -8.43 -15.66 -5.03
CA PHE A 108 -8.69 -14.61 -6.00
C PHE A 108 -9.64 -13.55 -5.43
N ILE A 109 -10.76 -13.97 -4.87
CA ILE A 109 -11.74 -13.08 -4.22
C ILE A 109 -11.10 -12.31 -3.06
N ALA A 110 -10.32 -12.97 -2.22
CA ALA A 110 -9.64 -12.32 -1.10
C ALA A 110 -8.65 -11.25 -1.58
N LEU A 111 -7.88 -11.52 -2.62
CA LEU A 111 -6.95 -10.55 -3.22
C LEU A 111 -7.69 -9.36 -3.83
N ARG A 112 -8.75 -9.60 -4.61
CA ARG A 112 -9.59 -8.55 -5.18
C ARG A 112 -10.16 -7.63 -4.10
N ASN A 113 -10.77 -8.21 -3.09
CA ASN A 113 -11.40 -7.46 -2.02
C ASN A 113 -10.38 -6.64 -1.21
N ALA A 114 -9.22 -7.23 -0.87
CA ALA A 114 -8.15 -6.54 -0.17
C ALA A 114 -7.54 -5.40 -1.01
N TYR A 115 -7.39 -5.58 -2.32
CA TYR A 115 -6.94 -4.52 -3.22
C TYR A 115 -7.92 -3.35 -3.25
N ARG A 116 -9.24 -3.64 -3.40
CA ARG A 116 -10.30 -2.62 -3.41
C ARG A 116 -10.30 -1.77 -2.15
N LEU A 117 -10.16 -2.39 -0.98
CA LEU A 117 -10.02 -1.67 0.29
C LEU A 117 -8.79 -0.76 0.34
N GLY A 118 -7.80 -1.03 -0.48
CA GLY A 118 -6.55 -0.28 -0.56
C GLY A 118 -6.56 0.89 -1.55
N ILE A 119 -7.61 1.04 -2.37
CA ILE A 119 -7.67 2.11 -3.37
C ILE A 119 -7.90 3.46 -2.68
N PRO A 120 -6.99 4.45 -2.87
CA PRO A 120 -7.23 5.79 -2.34
C PRO A 120 -8.25 6.53 -3.20
N HIS A 121 -9.22 7.19 -2.56
CA HIS A 121 -10.26 7.99 -3.23
C HIS A 121 -9.86 9.46 -3.39
N SER A 122 -8.88 9.90 -2.62
CA SER A 122 -8.35 11.25 -2.68
C SER A 122 -6.86 11.25 -2.36
N PHE A 123 -6.16 12.29 -2.78
CA PHE A 123 -4.80 12.58 -2.38
C PHE A 123 -4.60 14.09 -2.29
N GLY A 124 -4.21 14.58 -1.12
CA GLY A 124 -4.04 16.00 -0.85
C GLY A 124 -3.08 16.30 0.30
N ASP A 125 -3.15 17.51 0.81
CA ASP A 125 -2.22 17.97 1.84
C ASP A 125 -2.38 17.26 3.17
N GLU A 126 -3.58 16.77 3.49
CA GLU A 126 -3.83 15.95 4.68
C GLU A 126 -3.11 14.60 4.62
N ASP A 127 -3.02 13.99 3.41
CA ASP A 127 -2.29 12.74 3.20
C ASP A 127 -0.79 12.94 3.35
N VAL A 128 -0.29 14.08 2.84
CA VAL A 128 1.11 14.49 3.02
C VAL A 128 1.41 14.76 4.50
N ALA A 129 0.51 15.41 5.23
CA ALA A 129 0.64 15.65 6.67
C ALA A 129 0.67 14.33 7.45
N ALA A 130 -0.21 13.38 7.11
CA ALA A 130 -0.22 12.04 7.71
C ALA A 130 1.10 11.30 7.45
N ALA A 131 1.64 11.37 6.24
CA ALA A 131 2.94 10.78 5.90
C ALA A 131 4.09 11.42 6.71
N LYS A 132 4.08 12.74 6.87
CA LYS A 132 5.06 13.46 7.71
C LYS A 132 4.99 13.00 9.17
N THR A 133 3.78 12.81 9.70
CA THR A 133 3.58 12.34 11.08
C THR A 133 4.09 10.90 11.23
N LEU A 134 3.73 10.01 10.31
CA LEU A 134 4.22 8.64 10.33
C LEU A 134 5.74 8.58 10.21
N PHE A 135 6.36 9.39 9.35
CA PHE A 135 7.81 9.42 9.21
C PHE A 135 8.51 9.78 10.54
N LYS A 136 7.97 10.75 11.29
CA LYS A 136 8.49 11.10 12.63
C LYS A 136 8.38 9.94 13.62
N VAL A 137 7.28 9.17 13.56
CA VAL A 137 7.10 7.97 14.38
C VAL A 137 8.16 6.92 14.01
N LEU A 138 8.36 6.66 12.72
CA LEU A 138 9.39 5.73 12.23
C LEU A 138 10.80 6.17 12.61
N ALA A 139 11.11 7.46 12.52
CA ALA A 139 12.40 8.00 12.94
C ALA A 139 12.63 7.85 14.45
N LYS A 140 11.58 8.08 15.26
CA LYS A 140 11.65 7.95 16.72
C LYS A 140 11.91 6.51 17.19
N TYR A 141 11.23 5.55 16.60
CA TYR A 141 11.25 4.17 17.07
C TYR A 141 12.17 3.25 16.25
N GLY A 142 12.37 3.53 14.98
CA GLY A 142 13.22 2.74 14.09
C GLY A 142 14.64 3.29 13.94
N GLY A 143 14.85 4.55 14.30
CA GLY A 143 16.16 5.18 14.24
C GLY A 143 16.78 5.25 12.85
N LYS A 144 18.09 5.49 12.81
CA LYS A 144 18.86 5.70 11.58
C LYS A 144 18.86 4.50 10.64
N ASP A 145 18.78 3.30 11.17
CA ASP A 145 18.76 2.06 10.37
C ASP A 145 17.50 1.95 9.51
N LEU A 146 16.39 2.56 9.96
CA LEU A 146 15.13 2.56 9.21
C LEU A 146 14.96 3.77 8.29
N VAL A 147 15.27 4.97 8.77
CA VAL A 147 14.96 6.24 8.06
C VAL A 147 16.20 7.02 7.58
N GLY A 148 17.39 6.48 7.80
CA GLY A 148 18.65 7.20 7.51
C GLY A 148 18.89 8.34 8.49
N ASN A 149 19.62 9.37 8.03
CA ASN A 149 20.02 10.49 8.89
C ASN A 149 18.93 11.55 9.08
N SER A 150 17.80 11.47 8.37
CA SER A 150 16.73 12.46 8.49
C SER A 150 15.72 12.05 9.56
N THR A 151 15.33 12.98 10.41
CA THR A 151 14.24 12.81 11.38
C THR A 151 12.90 13.33 10.86
N THR A 152 12.89 13.94 9.69
CA THR A 152 11.72 14.49 9.03
C THR A 152 11.67 14.09 7.56
N LEU A 153 10.46 13.99 7.03
CA LEU A 153 10.26 13.71 5.61
C LEU A 153 10.86 14.84 4.76
N THR A 154 11.71 14.48 3.82
CA THR A 154 12.41 15.45 2.97
C THR A 154 11.43 16.32 2.19
N PRO A 155 11.62 17.65 2.12
CA PRO A 155 10.86 18.53 1.23
C PRO A 155 10.92 18.03 -0.22
N GLY A 156 9.79 18.09 -0.93
CA GLY A 156 9.70 17.61 -2.32
C GLY A 156 9.46 16.10 -2.48
N THR A 157 9.38 15.32 -1.39
CA THR A 157 9.02 13.89 -1.47
C THR A 157 7.69 13.68 -2.20
N PHE A 158 6.74 14.56 -2.02
CA PHE A 158 5.45 14.54 -2.72
C PHE A 158 5.36 15.67 -3.73
N TRP A 159 5.15 15.30 -4.99
CA TRP A 159 4.94 16.27 -6.05
C TRP A 159 3.60 16.98 -5.90
N SER A 160 3.62 18.33 -5.93
CA SER A 160 2.43 19.15 -5.72
C SER A 160 1.56 19.33 -6.98
N GLY A 161 2.07 18.95 -8.15
CA GLY A 161 1.41 19.16 -9.44
C GLY A 161 0.20 18.25 -9.72
N PHE A 162 -0.18 17.37 -8.78
CA PHE A 162 -1.37 16.52 -8.92
C PHE A 162 -2.03 16.29 -7.56
N ARG A 163 -3.34 16.56 -7.52
CA ARG A 163 -4.24 16.31 -6.39
C ARG A 163 -5.55 15.76 -6.93
N TYR A 164 -6.28 14.97 -6.15
CA TYR A 164 -7.60 14.44 -6.54
C TYR A 164 -8.45 14.07 -5.34
#